data_3fc28a00dc3b24d8ec2a1a38bebd3931
#
_entry.id   3fc28a00dc3b24d8ec2a1a38bebd3931
#
_cell.length_a   1.000
_cell.length_b   1.000
_cell.length_c   1.000
_cell.angle_alpha   90.00
_cell.angle_beta   90.00
_cell.angle_gamma   90.00
#
_symmetry.space_group_name_H-M   'P 1'
#
loop_
_entity.id
_entity.type
_entity.pdbx_description
1 polymer ?
#
loop_
_entity_poly.entity_id
_entity_poly.type
_entity_poly.pdbx_seq_one_letter_code
_entity_poly.pdbx_strand_id
1 'polypeptide(L)'
;ASIYAARASLNPIIIAGSQEGGQLTTTTDVENWPGDSDGLQGPELMDRMKKHSQQFGVKVVNDHINKVDLSSKPFTLIGTNTYTCDSLIISTGASAMYLGLPSESEFLGRGVSACATCDGFFYKDQEVVVIGGGNTAVEEALYLSRICSKVYLVHRRDELRAEKILQERVFKEEKNGKIEVLWNTQLKEVLGDEMGVNGVLLETEGSEKKLNVMGVFIAIGHKPNTDIFSGQLDMDNGYIQIKSGTSGLATSTSIEGVFAAGDVSDQIYRQAVTSAGFGCMAALDAEKYLSE
;
A
#
# COMPACT_ATOMS: atom_id res chain seq x y z
N ALA A 1 5.37 12.70 9.57
CA ALA A 1 4.75 13.21 10.80
C ALA A 1 5.80 13.60 11.85
N SER A 2 6.57 12.66 12.38
CA SER A 2 7.45 12.84 13.54
C SER A 2 8.46 13.98 13.45
N ILE A 3 9.04 14.25 12.27
CA ILE A 3 9.95 15.38 12.04
C ILE A 3 9.25 16.70 12.32
N TYR A 4 8.03 16.89 11.79
CA TYR A 4 7.26 18.12 11.99
C TYR A 4 6.82 18.27 13.44
N ALA A 5 6.32 17.20 14.06
CA ALA A 5 5.92 17.19 15.46
C ALA A 5 7.12 17.49 16.41
N ALA A 6 8.30 16.93 16.13
CA ALA A 6 9.51 17.20 16.92
C ALA A 6 9.97 18.67 16.77
N ARG A 7 9.90 19.23 15.56
CA ARG A 7 10.23 20.64 15.31
C ARG A 7 9.25 21.60 15.99
N ALA A 8 8.00 21.15 16.20
CA ALA A 8 7.00 21.86 17.01
C ALA A 8 7.14 21.61 18.52
N SER A 9 8.20 20.92 18.96
CA SER A 9 8.48 20.60 20.39
C SER A 9 7.39 19.74 21.05
N LEU A 10 6.68 18.89 20.29
CA LEU A 10 5.61 18.04 20.80
C LEU A 10 6.12 16.69 21.41
N ASN A 11 7.43 16.48 21.45
CA ASN A 11 8.06 15.26 21.99
C ASN A 11 7.46 13.95 21.44
N PRO A 12 7.36 13.76 20.12
CA PRO A 12 6.77 12.58 19.53
C PRO A 12 7.62 11.34 19.78
N ILE A 13 6.95 10.19 19.94
CA ILE A 13 7.58 8.87 19.84
C ILE A 13 7.00 8.13 18.64
N ILE A 14 7.81 7.29 17.99
CA ILE A 14 7.36 6.38 16.95
C ILE A 14 7.33 4.98 17.54
N ILE A 15 6.18 4.30 17.45
CA ILE A 15 6.08 2.87 17.73
C ILE A 15 6.08 2.17 16.37
N ALA A 16 7.15 1.43 16.07
CA ALA A 16 7.50 1.01 14.75
C ALA A 16 6.68 -0.20 14.21
N GLY A 17 5.97 -0.90 15.10
CA GLY A 17 5.28 -2.13 14.74
C GLY A 17 6.24 -3.33 14.61
N SER A 18 5.73 -4.42 14.03
CA SER A 18 6.51 -5.64 13.80
C SER A 18 7.49 -5.53 12.62
N GLN A 19 7.21 -4.63 11.68
CA GLN A 19 8.05 -4.36 10.51
C GLN A 19 8.38 -2.87 10.46
N GLU A 20 9.52 -2.51 11.03
CA GLU A 20 9.99 -1.13 11.01
C GLU A 20 10.22 -0.66 9.57
N GLY A 21 9.60 0.47 9.18
CA GLY A 21 9.62 1.01 7.82
C GLY A 21 8.50 0.50 6.91
N GLY A 22 7.74 -0.51 7.33
CA GLY A 22 6.55 -0.99 6.62
C GLY A 22 6.84 -1.59 5.25
N GLN A 23 5.88 -1.52 4.34
CA GLN A 23 5.95 -2.17 3.02
C GLN A 23 7.12 -1.70 2.14
N LEU A 24 7.56 -0.46 2.28
CA LEU A 24 8.72 0.04 1.52
C LEU A 24 10.01 -0.75 1.81
N THR A 25 10.12 -1.42 2.96
CA THR A 25 11.29 -2.25 3.27
C THR A 25 11.33 -3.57 2.49
N THR A 26 10.24 -3.94 1.83
CA THR A 26 10.15 -5.12 0.95
C THR A 26 10.17 -4.75 -0.54
N THR A 27 10.21 -3.46 -0.86
CA THR A 27 10.33 -2.94 -2.22
C THR A 27 11.80 -2.76 -2.59
N THR A 28 12.17 -3.09 -3.82
CA THR A 28 13.51 -2.85 -4.35
C THR A 28 13.68 -1.38 -4.75
N ASP A 29 13.69 -1.07 -6.03
CA ASP A 29 13.89 0.29 -6.52
C ASP A 29 12.64 1.17 -6.33
N VAL A 30 12.85 2.40 -5.85
CA VAL A 30 11.81 3.41 -5.66
C VAL A 30 12.10 4.59 -6.59
N GLU A 31 11.67 4.49 -7.84
CA GLU A 31 11.95 5.50 -8.87
C GLU A 31 11.00 6.71 -8.81
N ASN A 32 9.89 6.57 -8.09
CA ASN A 32 8.84 7.58 -8.01
C ASN A 32 8.90 8.44 -6.74
N TRP A 33 10.01 8.40 -6.00
CA TRP A 33 10.26 9.30 -4.87
C TRP A 33 10.90 10.61 -5.36
N PRO A 34 10.22 11.77 -5.25
CA PRO A 34 10.78 13.02 -5.73
C PRO A 34 12.02 13.46 -4.96
N GLY A 35 13.05 13.89 -5.68
CA GLY A 35 14.28 14.42 -5.10
C GLY A 35 15.41 13.41 -4.95
N ASP A 36 15.21 12.19 -5.42
CA ASP A 36 16.28 11.17 -5.50
C ASP A 36 16.35 10.63 -6.93
N SER A 37 17.48 10.87 -7.62
CA SER A 37 17.68 10.53 -9.05
C SER A 37 18.58 9.33 -9.27
N ASP A 38 19.23 8.82 -8.23
CA ASP A 38 20.38 7.92 -8.35
C ASP A 38 20.05 6.44 -8.00
N GLY A 39 18.75 6.07 -8.10
CA GLY A 39 18.32 4.70 -7.83
C GLY A 39 18.20 4.40 -6.32
N LEU A 40 17.15 4.90 -5.69
CA LEU A 40 16.87 4.71 -4.28
C LEU A 40 16.19 3.37 -4.03
N GLN A 41 16.72 2.58 -3.09
CA GLN A 41 16.08 1.36 -2.61
C GLN A 41 15.09 1.65 -1.48
N GLY A 42 13.97 0.91 -1.43
CA GLY A 42 12.95 1.09 -0.41
C GLY A 42 13.49 1.02 1.03
N PRO A 43 14.29 0.01 1.41
CA PRO A 43 14.92 -0.04 2.74
C PRO A 43 15.80 1.17 3.05
N GLU A 44 16.54 1.67 2.04
CA GLU A 44 17.40 2.84 2.19
C GLU A 44 16.58 4.11 2.42
N LEU A 45 15.48 4.30 1.68
CA LEU A 45 14.55 5.42 1.89
C LEU A 45 14.05 5.44 3.33
N MET A 46 13.61 4.28 3.85
CA MET A 46 13.09 4.19 5.21
C MET A 46 14.17 4.43 6.28
N ASP A 47 15.40 3.96 6.06
CA ASP A 47 16.54 4.23 6.93
C ASP A 47 16.89 5.73 6.95
N ARG A 48 16.92 6.39 5.79
CA ARG A 48 17.11 7.85 5.68
C ARG A 48 16.03 8.61 6.44
N MET A 49 14.75 8.23 6.29
CA MET A 49 13.63 8.87 7.00
C MET A 49 13.74 8.67 8.51
N LYS A 50 14.11 7.47 8.98
CA LYS A 50 14.35 7.17 10.39
C LYS A 50 15.47 8.04 10.96
N LYS A 51 16.63 8.04 10.32
CA LYS A 51 17.80 8.85 10.73
C LYS A 51 17.44 10.33 10.78
N HIS A 52 16.67 10.82 9.80
CA HIS A 52 16.22 12.21 9.79
C HIS A 52 15.31 12.52 10.99
N SER A 53 14.36 11.65 11.35
CA SER A 53 13.55 11.82 12.56
C SER A 53 14.41 11.84 13.83
N GLN A 54 15.38 10.94 13.93
CA GLN A 54 16.29 10.84 15.08
C GLN A 54 17.19 12.07 15.26
N GLN A 55 17.55 12.79 14.17
CA GLN A 55 18.27 14.06 14.26
C GLN A 55 17.51 15.13 15.06
N PHE A 56 16.18 15.04 15.11
CA PHE A 56 15.32 15.91 15.93
C PHE A 56 14.98 15.31 17.31
N GLY A 57 15.72 14.28 17.74
CA GLY A 57 15.52 13.65 19.03
C GLY A 57 14.33 12.70 19.13
N VAL A 58 13.68 12.36 18.00
CA VAL A 58 12.55 11.43 17.98
C VAL A 58 13.00 10.04 18.42
N LYS A 59 12.33 9.48 19.41
CA LYS A 59 12.56 8.12 19.89
C LYS A 59 11.75 7.14 19.03
N VAL A 60 12.44 6.18 18.44
CA VAL A 60 11.82 5.04 17.74
C VAL A 60 11.82 3.85 18.68
N VAL A 61 10.63 3.30 18.95
CA VAL A 61 10.43 2.18 19.85
C VAL A 61 10.02 0.95 19.04
N ASN A 62 10.76 -0.13 19.22
CA ASN A 62 10.43 -1.42 18.60
C ASN A 62 9.41 -2.15 19.50
N ASP A 63 8.13 -1.87 19.25
CA ASP A 63 7.00 -2.53 19.89
C ASP A 63 5.83 -2.60 18.88
N HIS A 64 4.89 -3.49 19.13
CA HIS A 64 3.70 -3.67 18.31
C HIS A 64 2.44 -3.45 19.16
N ILE A 65 1.59 -2.51 18.75
CA ILE A 65 0.35 -2.21 19.46
C ILE A 65 -0.73 -3.22 19.05
N ASN A 66 -1.24 -3.92 20.05
CA ASN A 66 -2.28 -4.95 19.87
C ASN A 66 -3.68 -4.47 20.27
N LYS A 67 -3.74 -3.39 21.08
CA LYS A 67 -5.01 -2.82 21.56
C LYS A 67 -4.84 -1.34 21.82
N VAL A 68 -5.90 -0.59 21.57
CA VAL A 68 -5.99 0.83 21.89
C VAL A 68 -7.25 1.11 22.73
N ASP A 69 -7.19 2.16 23.53
CA ASP A 69 -8.35 2.74 24.20
C ASP A 69 -8.35 4.25 23.89
N LEU A 70 -9.31 4.65 23.09
CA LEU A 70 -9.51 6.03 22.63
C LEU A 70 -10.71 6.69 23.32
N SER A 71 -11.32 6.03 24.31
CA SER A 71 -12.55 6.51 24.98
C SER A 71 -12.31 7.70 25.92
N SER A 72 -11.07 7.88 26.39
CA SER A 72 -10.70 8.97 27.30
C SER A 72 -9.25 9.41 27.08
N LYS A 73 -8.93 10.66 27.45
CA LYS A 73 -7.56 11.20 27.44
C LYS A 73 -6.91 11.04 28.82
N PRO A 74 -5.60 10.76 28.89
CA PRO A 74 -4.73 10.46 27.75
C PRO A 74 -5.10 9.13 27.08
N PHE A 75 -4.98 9.07 25.76
CA PHE A 75 -5.21 7.83 24.99
C PHE A 75 -4.23 6.75 25.41
N THR A 76 -4.68 5.50 25.42
CA THR A 76 -3.86 4.37 25.89
C THR A 76 -3.62 3.39 24.73
N LEU A 77 -2.36 3.02 24.54
CA LEU A 77 -1.90 2.05 23.54
C LEU A 77 -1.19 0.90 24.24
N ILE A 78 -1.58 -0.33 23.95
CA ILE A 78 -1.09 -1.53 24.63
C ILE A 78 -0.41 -2.43 23.60
N GLY A 79 0.89 -2.62 23.77
CA GLY A 79 1.74 -3.59 23.09
C GLY A 79 2.41 -4.51 24.11
N THR A 80 3.70 -4.75 23.95
CA THR A 80 4.54 -5.34 25.02
C THR A 80 4.59 -4.41 26.23
N ASN A 81 4.60 -3.10 25.96
CA ASN A 81 4.50 -2.05 26.96
C ASN A 81 3.19 -1.28 26.79
N THR A 82 2.83 -0.49 27.81
CA THR A 82 1.71 0.45 27.76
C THR A 82 2.24 1.86 27.54
N TYR A 83 1.63 2.57 26.58
CA TYR A 83 1.95 3.95 26.24
C TYR A 83 0.72 4.81 26.42
N THR A 84 0.92 6.07 26.81
CA THR A 84 -0.14 7.07 26.85
C THR A 84 0.25 8.30 26.03
N CYS A 85 -0.73 8.96 25.41
CA CYS A 85 -0.50 10.18 24.66
C CYS A 85 -1.73 11.10 24.71
N ASP A 86 -1.48 12.42 24.59
CA ASP A 86 -2.52 13.43 24.50
C ASP A 86 -3.06 13.56 23.07
N SER A 87 -2.25 13.18 22.08
CA SER A 87 -2.61 13.12 20.66
C SER A 87 -2.01 11.89 19.99
N LEU A 88 -2.76 11.29 19.06
CA LEU A 88 -2.37 10.07 18.34
C LEU A 88 -2.40 10.31 16.83
N ILE A 89 -1.30 9.99 16.13
CA ILE A 89 -1.26 9.91 14.68
C ILE A 89 -1.16 8.44 14.28
N ILE A 90 -2.19 7.93 13.61
CA ILE A 90 -2.27 6.56 13.13
C ILE A 90 -1.66 6.50 11.73
N SER A 91 -0.59 5.72 11.56
CA SER A 91 0.13 5.53 10.30
C SER A 91 0.45 4.04 10.08
N THR A 92 -0.52 3.18 10.39
CA THR A 92 -0.35 1.72 10.36
C THR A 92 -0.39 1.13 8.96
N GLY A 93 -0.73 1.95 7.95
CA GLY A 93 -0.71 1.57 6.54
C GLY A 93 -1.81 0.57 6.16
N ALA A 94 -1.60 -0.05 4.99
CA ALA A 94 -2.43 -1.14 4.49
C ALA A 94 -1.53 -2.25 3.94
N SER A 95 -1.99 -3.49 4.02
CA SER A 95 -1.27 -4.64 3.49
C SER A 95 -1.89 -5.09 2.19
N ALA A 96 -1.06 -5.33 1.17
CA ALA A 96 -1.51 -5.97 -0.06
C ALA A 96 -2.06 -7.36 0.24
N MET A 97 -3.15 -7.72 -0.43
CA MET A 97 -3.68 -9.08 -0.35
C MET A 97 -3.04 -9.94 -1.42
N TYR A 98 -2.65 -11.16 -1.03
CA TYR A 98 -2.12 -12.19 -1.91
C TYR A 98 -3.06 -13.39 -1.92
N LEU A 99 -2.88 -14.29 -2.89
CA LEU A 99 -3.67 -15.53 -2.98
C LEU A 99 -3.24 -16.57 -1.93
N GLY A 100 -2.05 -16.41 -1.34
CA GLY A 100 -1.47 -17.31 -0.36
C GLY A 100 -0.72 -18.50 -1.00
N LEU A 101 -0.31 -18.36 -2.25
CA LEU A 101 0.51 -19.36 -2.91
C LEU A 101 1.97 -19.25 -2.40
N PRO A 102 2.65 -20.37 -2.09
CA PRO A 102 4.05 -20.32 -1.69
C PRO A 102 4.95 -19.60 -2.70
N SER A 103 4.68 -19.81 -4.00
CA SER A 103 5.43 -19.17 -5.09
C SER A 103 5.25 -17.64 -5.16
N GLU A 104 4.14 -17.06 -4.67
CA GLU A 104 4.01 -15.60 -4.55
C GLU A 104 5.07 -15.05 -3.60
N SER A 105 5.25 -15.69 -2.43
CA SER A 105 6.23 -15.27 -1.43
C SER A 105 7.66 -15.49 -1.89
N GLU A 106 7.91 -16.56 -2.64
CA GLU A 106 9.23 -16.88 -3.18
C GLU A 106 9.73 -15.81 -4.16
N PHE A 107 8.83 -15.33 -5.04
CA PHE A 107 9.18 -14.35 -6.08
C PHE A 107 8.77 -12.92 -5.75
N LEU A 108 8.37 -12.64 -4.52
CA LEU A 108 8.04 -11.28 -4.09
C LEU A 108 9.26 -10.36 -4.24
N GLY A 109 9.09 -9.24 -4.97
CA GLY A 109 10.17 -8.31 -5.34
C GLY A 109 11.13 -8.84 -6.42
N ARG A 110 10.90 -10.06 -6.92
CA ARG A 110 11.66 -10.67 -8.04
C ARG A 110 10.76 -11.12 -9.17
N GLY A 111 9.71 -10.34 -9.44
CA GLY A 111 8.73 -10.62 -10.49
C GLY A 111 7.28 -10.65 -9.99
N VAL A 112 7.03 -10.85 -8.70
CA VAL A 112 5.71 -10.69 -8.09
C VAL A 112 5.61 -9.35 -7.40
N SER A 113 4.57 -8.58 -7.74
CA SER A 113 4.25 -7.27 -7.18
C SER A 113 2.74 -7.14 -6.89
N ALA A 114 2.36 -6.18 -6.06
CA ALA A 114 0.97 -5.77 -5.84
C ALA A 114 0.76 -4.27 -6.15
N CYS A 115 1.66 -3.66 -6.93
CA CYS A 115 1.60 -2.25 -7.26
C CYS A 115 2.16 -1.99 -8.67
N ALA A 116 1.29 -1.86 -9.66
CA ALA A 116 1.71 -1.60 -11.04
C ALA A 116 2.38 -0.22 -11.22
N THR A 117 1.94 0.79 -10.48
CA THR A 117 2.53 2.14 -10.54
C THR A 117 3.90 2.22 -9.88
N CYS A 118 4.22 1.27 -8.98
CA CYS A 118 5.52 1.17 -8.36
C CYS A 118 6.52 0.43 -9.28
N ASP A 119 6.14 -0.75 -9.74
CA ASP A 119 7.06 -1.72 -10.33
C ASP A 119 6.86 -1.92 -11.84
N GLY A 120 5.79 -1.36 -12.43
CA GLY A 120 5.44 -1.62 -13.83
C GLY A 120 6.51 -1.20 -14.83
N PHE A 121 7.31 -0.19 -14.52
CA PHE A 121 8.37 0.31 -15.39
C PHE A 121 9.48 -0.73 -15.62
N PHE A 122 9.76 -1.59 -14.66
CA PHE A 122 10.77 -2.67 -14.79
C PHE A 122 10.39 -3.70 -15.86
N TYR A 123 9.11 -3.76 -16.25
CA TYR A 123 8.58 -4.70 -17.25
C TYR A 123 8.28 -4.02 -18.60
N LYS A 124 8.94 -2.88 -18.87
CA LYS A 124 8.80 -2.18 -20.14
C LYS A 124 9.09 -3.12 -21.31
N ASP A 125 8.20 -3.11 -22.30
CA ASP A 125 8.26 -3.93 -23.51
C ASP A 125 8.25 -5.46 -23.28
N GLN A 126 7.87 -5.91 -22.06
CA GLN A 126 7.73 -7.32 -21.68
C GLN A 126 6.27 -7.72 -21.54
N GLU A 127 6.01 -9.03 -21.48
CA GLU A 127 4.69 -9.57 -21.19
C GLU A 127 4.50 -9.76 -19.70
N VAL A 128 3.35 -9.35 -19.16
CA VAL A 128 3.00 -9.44 -17.75
C VAL A 128 1.60 -9.97 -17.54
N VAL A 129 1.34 -10.48 -16.34
CA VAL A 129 0.01 -10.91 -15.92
C VAL A 129 -0.48 -10.08 -14.74
N VAL A 130 -1.76 -9.71 -14.77
CA VAL A 130 -2.47 -9.05 -13.67
C VAL A 130 -3.55 -10.01 -13.16
N ILE A 131 -3.55 -10.29 -11.87
CA ILE A 131 -4.50 -11.19 -11.24
C ILE A 131 -5.56 -10.37 -10.48
N GLY A 132 -6.80 -10.44 -10.94
CA GLY A 132 -7.90 -9.73 -10.30
C GLY A 132 -9.06 -9.45 -11.25
N GLY A 133 -10.02 -8.62 -10.84
CA GLY A 133 -11.20 -8.29 -11.66
C GLY A 133 -12.06 -7.16 -11.07
N GLY A 134 -11.56 -6.48 -10.04
CA GLY A 134 -12.12 -5.23 -9.52
C GLY A 134 -11.47 -4.00 -10.14
N ASN A 135 -11.83 -2.80 -9.66
CA ASN A 135 -11.28 -1.53 -10.16
C ASN A 135 -9.75 -1.55 -10.19
N THR A 136 -9.11 -1.91 -9.07
CA THR A 136 -7.64 -1.95 -8.97
C THR A 136 -7.00 -2.80 -10.07
N ALA A 137 -7.49 -4.03 -10.30
CA ALA A 137 -6.92 -4.91 -11.32
C ALA A 137 -7.07 -4.35 -12.73
N VAL A 138 -8.21 -3.74 -13.02
CA VAL A 138 -8.49 -3.14 -14.32
C VAL A 138 -7.65 -1.88 -14.53
N GLU A 139 -7.51 -1.04 -13.52
CA GLU A 139 -6.67 0.17 -13.56
C GLU A 139 -5.19 -0.20 -13.74
N GLU A 140 -4.71 -1.19 -13.00
CA GLU A 140 -3.33 -1.70 -13.14
C GLU A 140 -3.08 -2.30 -14.53
N ALA A 141 -4.02 -3.11 -15.05
CA ALA A 141 -3.90 -3.65 -16.41
C ALA A 141 -3.87 -2.55 -17.46
N LEU A 142 -4.70 -1.52 -17.33
CA LEU A 142 -4.71 -0.35 -18.22
C LEU A 142 -3.42 0.47 -18.13
N TYR A 143 -2.87 0.62 -16.91
CA TYR A 143 -1.59 1.29 -16.71
C TYR A 143 -0.46 0.51 -17.39
N LEU A 144 -0.35 -0.78 -17.10
CA LEU A 144 0.68 -1.67 -17.66
C LEU A 144 0.58 -1.81 -19.18
N SER A 145 -0.63 -1.76 -19.77
CA SER A 145 -0.80 -1.86 -21.22
C SER A 145 -0.12 -0.73 -22.01
N ARG A 146 0.19 0.39 -21.35
CA ARG A 146 0.92 1.53 -21.96
C ARG A 146 2.43 1.33 -21.95
N ILE A 147 2.93 0.46 -21.07
CA ILE A 147 4.36 0.27 -20.79
C ILE A 147 4.83 -1.07 -21.34
N CYS A 148 4.05 -2.12 -21.09
CA CYS A 148 4.37 -3.49 -21.44
C CYS A 148 4.02 -3.82 -22.89
N SER A 149 4.62 -4.85 -23.46
CA SER A 149 4.28 -5.36 -24.78
C SER A 149 2.89 -5.96 -24.82
N LYS A 150 2.52 -6.72 -23.79
CA LYS A 150 1.20 -7.34 -23.60
C LYS A 150 0.88 -7.55 -22.11
N VAL A 151 -0.38 -7.43 -21.77
CA VAL A 151 -0.91 -7.66 -20.42
C VAL A 151 -1.99 -8.75 -20.48
N TYR A 152 -1.86 -9.78 -19.66
CA TYR A 152 -2.89 -10.79 -19.45
C TYR A 152 -3.65 -10.46 -18.16
N LEU A 153 -4.95 -10.13 -18.28
CA LEU A 153 -5.82 -9.92 -17.12
C LEU A 153 -6.53 -11.22 -16.76
N VAL A 154 -6.07 -11.89 -15.72
CA VAL A 154 -6.60 -13.18 -15.28
C VAL A 154 -7.70 -12.96 -14.26
N HIS A 155 -8.91 -13.43 -14.58
CA HIS A 155 -10.06 -13.34 -13.70
C HIS A 155 -10.75 -14.69 -13.51
N ARG A 156 -11.04 -15.01 -12.24
CA ARG A 156 -11.66 -16.29 -11.85
C ARG A 156 -13.15 -16.43 -12.18
N ARG A 157 -13.78 -15.39 -12.75
CA ARG A 157 -15.19 -15.36 -13.16
C ARG A 157 -15.29 -14.99 -14.63
N ASP A 158 -16.52 -14.99 -15.15
CA ASP A 158 -16.86 -14.64 -16.52
C ASP A 158 -17.23 -13.15 -16.70
N GLU A 159 -17.20 -12.35 -15.60
CA GLU A 159 -17.47 -10.91 -15.65
C GLU A 159 -16.57 -10.14 -14.68
N LEU A 160 -16.14 -8.95 -15.04
CA LEU A 160 -15.40 -8.02 -14.19
C LEU A 160 -16.35 -7.33 -13.20
N ARG A 161 -15.84 -7.06 -11.99
CA ARG A 161 -16.54 -6.26 -10.97
C ARG A 161 -16.16 -4.78 -10.98
N ALA A 162 -15.27 -4.39 -11.87
CA ALA A 162 -14.87 -3.01 -12.06
C ALA A 162 -16.02 -2.15 -12.59
N GLU A 163 -15.91 -0.84 -12.45
CA GLU A 163 -16.85 0.12 -13.00
C GLU A 163 -16.95 -0.03 -14.52
N LYS A 164 -18.14 0.21 -15.08
CA LYS A 164 -18.42 0.01 -16.52
C LYS A 164 -17.45 0.78 -17.42
N ILE A 165 -17.14 2.02 -17.07
CA ILE A 165 -16.20 2.85 -17.84
C ILE A 165 -14.78 2.25 -17.89
N LEU A 166 -14.33 1.60 -16.82
CA LEU A 166 -13.05 0.90 -16.77
C LEU A 166 -13.09 -0.37 -17.63
N GLN A 167 -14.19 -1.12 -17.55
CA GLN A 167 -14.41 -2.30 -18.40
C GLN A 167 -14.37 -1.95 -19.89
N GLU A 168 -15.06 -0.88 -20.30
CA GLU A 168 -15.04 -0.39 -21.68
C GLU A 168 -13.62 -0.08 -22.17
N ARG A 169 -12.79 0.52 -21.32
CA ARG A 169 -11.38 0.80 -21.62
C ARG A 169 -10.55 -0.47 -21.79
N VAL A 170 -10.72 -1.45 -20.89
CA VAL A 170 -10.02 -2.75 -21.01
C VAL A 170 -10.41 -3.45 -22.30
N PHE A 171 -11.70 -3.54 -22.62
CA PHE A 171 -12.17 -4.19 -23.85
C PHE A 171 -11.73 -3.46 -25.12
N LYS A 172 -11.49 -2.15 -25.04
CA LYS A 172 -10.87 -1.40 -26.13
C LYS A 172 -9.41 -1.82 -26.31
N GLU A 173 -8.64 -1.90 -25.24
CA GLU A 173 -7.24 -2.32 -25.31
C GLU A 173 -7.10 -3.82 -25.64
N GLU A 174 -8.09 -4.64 -25.33
CA GLU A 174 -8.17 -6.03 -25.78
C GLU A 174 -8.32 -6.10 -27.31
N LYS A 175 -9.20 -5.29 -27.90
CA LYS A 175 -9.34 -5.18 -29.37
C LYS A 175 -8.06 -4.68 -30.04
N ASN A 176 -7.28 -3.85 -29.37
CA ASN A 176 -5.99 -3.37 -29.83
C ASN A 176 -4.87 -4.41 -29.67
N GLY A 177 -5.14 -5.55 -29.04
CA GLY A 177 -4.17 -6.63 -28.77
C GLY A 177 -3.19 -6.34 -27.61
N LYS A 178 -3.38 -5.25 -26.89
CA LYS A 178 -2.53 -4.88 -25.73
C LYS A 178 -2.90 -5.60 -24.45
N ILE A 179 -4.19 -5.87 -24.25
CA ILE A 179 -4.69 -6.66 -23.13
C ILE A 179 -5.35 -7.93 -23.67
N GLU A 180 -5.24 -9.01 -22.95
CA GLU A 180 -6.01 -10.24 -23.17
C GLU A 180 -6.67 -10.63 -21.85
N VAL A 181 -8.00 -10.73 -21.84
CA VAL A 181 -8.73 -11.13 -20.64
C VAL A 181 -8.90 -12.65 -20.62
N LEU A 182 -8.37 -13.29 -19.59
CA LEU A 182 -8.48 -14.73 -19.38
C LEU A 182 -9.55 -15.00 -18.34
N TRP A 183 -10.74 -15.32 -18.82
CA TRP A 183 -11.92 -15.59 -18.00
C TRP A 183 -11.88 -17.00 -17.36
N ASN A 184 -12.62 -17.16 -16.25
CA ASN A 184 -12.73 -18.43 -15.51
C ASN A 184 -11.38 -19.06 -15.19
N THR A 185 -10.35 -18.21 -15.07
CA THR A 185 -8.95 -18.60 -14.97
C THR A 185 -8.38 -18.16 -13.61
N GLN A 186 -7.59 -19.03 -13.00
CA GLN A 186 -6.93 -18.77 -11.73
C GLN A 186 -5.42 -19.01 -11.84
N LEU A 187 -4.66 -18.23 -11.08
CA LEU A 187 -3.24 -18.48 -10.87
C LEU A 187 -3.09 -19.69 -9.93
N LYS A 188 -2.32 -20.67 -10.35
CA LYS A 188 -1.97 -21.86 -9.54
C LYS A 188 -0.57 -21.76 -8.97
N GLU A 189 0.36 -21.25 -9.78
CA GLU A 189 1.76 -21.17 -9.40
C GLU A 189 2.45 -20.06 -10.19
N VAL A 190 3.36 -19.35 -9.54
CA VAL A 190 4.33 -18.48 -10.21
C VAL A 190 5.57 -19.32 -10.49
N LEU A 191 6.06 -19.26 -11.71
CA LEU A 191 7.22 -20.02 -12.19
C LEU A 191 8.41 -19.08 -12.38
N GLY A 192 9.58 -19.53 -11.99
CA GLY A 192 10.79 -18.72 -12.12
C GLY A 192 12.05 -19.51 -11.78
N ASP A 193 13.13 -18.77 -11.69
CA ASP A 193 14.45 -19.26 -11.32
C ASP A 193 15.21 -18.23 -10.44
N GLU A 194 16.50 -18.36 -10.28
CA GLU A 194 17.31 -17.43 -9.48
C GLU A 194 17.24 -15.98 -9.99
N MET A 195 16.96 -15.76 -11.27
CA MET A 195 16.81 -14.45 -11.90
C MET A 195 15.45 -13.81 -11.66
N GLY A 196 14.44 -14.59 -11.25
CA GLY A 196 13.08 -14.13 -10.98
C GLY A 196 12.02 -14.87 -11.79
N VAL A 197 10.85 -14.24 -11.92
CA VAL A 197 9.70 -14.81 -12.65
C VAL A 197 10.01 -14.95 -14.13
N ASN A 198 9.67 -16.12 -14.69
CA ASN A 198 9.73 -16.41 -16.13
C ASN A 198 8.43 -17.01 -16.69
N GLY A 199 7.39 -17.14 -15.86
CA GLY A 199 6.09 -17.65 -16.28
C GLY A 199 5.13 -17.84 -15.11
N VAL A 200 3.93 -18.31 -15.46
CA VAL A 200 2.89 -18.72 -14.51
C VAL A 200 2.22 -19.99 -14.99
N LEU A 201 1.73 -20.76 -14.05
CA LEU A 201 0.79 -21.85 -14.28
C LEU A 201 -0.62 -21.37 -13.97
N LEU A 202 -1.47 -21.38 -14.98
CA LEU A 202 -2.86 -20.97 -14.89
C LEU A 202 -3.77 -22.19 -14.98
N GLU A 203 -4.91 -22.15 -14.31
CA GLU A 203 -5.97 -23.16 -14.42
C GLU A 203 -7.24 -22.54 -14.96
N THR A 204 -7.79 -23.11 -16.02
CA THR A 204 -9.07 -22.75 -16.61
C THR A 204 -9.93 -24.02 -16.69
N GLU A 205 -11.04 -24.07 -15.96
CA GLU A 205 -12.00 -25.20 -15.99
C GLU A 205 -11.33 -26.59 -15.79
N GLY A 206 -10.34 -26.66 -14.88
CA GLY A 206 -9.62 -27.89 -14.57
C GLY A 206 -8.48 -28.23 -15.55
N SER A 207 -8.24 -27.40 -16.56
CA SER A 207 -7.12 -27.56 -17.49
C SER A 207 -6.00 -26.56 -17.13
N GLU A 208 -4.79 -27.07 -17.01
CA GLU A 208 -3.62 -26.25 -16.71
C GLU A 208 -2.91 -25.78 -17.99
N LYS A 209 -2.50 -24.52 -17.97
CA LYS A 209 -1.73 -23.90 -19.07
C LYS A 209 -0.59 -23.08 -18.51
N LYS A 210 0.62 -23.33 -19.02
CA LYS A 210 1.76 -22.46 -18.77
C LYS A 210 1.69 -21.23 -19.68
N LEU A 211 1.92 -20.06 -19.09
CA LEU A 211 2.06 -18.77 -19.78
C LEU A 211 3.41 -18.16 -19.44
N ASN A 212 4.20 -17.78 -20.44
CA ASN A 212 5.48 -17.13 -20.24
C ASN A 212 5.25 -15.64 -20.03
N VAL A 213 5.62 -15.12 -18.86
CA VAL A 213 5.53 -13.72 -18.48
C VAL A 213 6.69 -13.37 -17.56
N MET A 214 7.11 -12.12 -17.55
CA MET A 214 8.23 -11.66 -16.74
C MET A 214 7.78 -11.00 -15.43
N GLY A 215 6.51 -10.64 -15.31
CA GLY A 215 5.95 -10.01 -14.11
C GLY A 215 4.55 -10.49 -13.80
N VAL A 216 4.23 -10.60 -12.51
CA VAL A 216 2.95 -11.01 -11.95
C VAL A 216 2.47 -9.94 -10.99
N PHE A 217 1.38 -9.28 -11.31
CA PHE A 217 0.77 -8.23 -10.48
C PHE A 217 -0.47 -8.79 -9.77
N ILE A 218 -0.39 -8.93 -8.46
CA ILE A 218 -1.50 -9.45 -7.64
C ILE A 218 -2.39 -8.28 -7.23
N ALA A 219 -3.47 -8.07 -7.97
CA ALA A 219 -4.37 -6.92 -7.84
C ALA A 219 -5.74 -7.33 -7.28
N ILE A 220 -5.76 -8.08 -6.18
CA ILE A 220 -6.98 -8.58 -5.53
C ILE A 220 -7.46 -7.70 -4.38
N GLY A 221 -6.77 -6.60 -4.11
CA GLY A 221 -7.09 -5.57 -3.13
C GLY A 221 -6.03 -5.40 -2.05
N HIS A 222 -6.32 -4.45 -1.16
CA HIS A 222 -5.51 -4.16 0.03
C HIS A 222 -6.40 -4.24 1.27
N LYS A 223 -5.83 -4.62 2.40
CA LYS A 223 -6.48 -4.58 3.70
C LYS A 223 -5.78 -3.51 4.55
N PRO A 224 -6.49 -2.45 4.98
CA PRO A 224 -5.91 -1.47 5.90
C PRO A 224 -5.64 -2.11 7.27
N ASN A 225 -4.57 -1.70 7.92
CA ASN A 225 -4.16 -2.23 9.22
C ASN A 225 -4.88 -1.46 10.35
N THR A 226 -6.17 -1.71 10.49
CA THR A 226 -7.10 -0.94 11.34
C THR A 226 -7.88 -1.78 12.34
N ASP A 227 -7.68 -3.08 12.37
CA ASP A 227 -8.49 -4.01 13.20
C ASP A 227 -8.55 -3.58 14.67
N ILE A 228 -7.44 -3.04 15.22
CA ILE A 228 -7.35 -2.58 16.63
C ILE A 228 -8.17 -1.31 16.92
N PHE A 229 -8.59 -0.58 15.90
CA PHE A 229 -9.41 0.64 16.03
C PHE A 229 -10.90 0.40 15.77
N SER A 230 -11.26 -0.84 15.44
CA SER A 230 -12.63 -1.23 15.11
C SER A 230 -13.59 -0.93 16.28
N GLY A 231 -14.73 -0.31 15.96
CA GLY A 231 -15.72 0.10 16.95
C GLY A 231 -15.38 1.36 17.75
N GLN A 232 -14.21 1.97 17.52
CA GLN A 232 -13.83 3.23 18.14
C GLN A 232 -13.74 4.39 17.13
N LEU A 233 -13.30 4.12 15.90
CA LEU A 233 -13.20 5.13 14.83
C LEU A 233 -14.17 4.85 13.70
N ASP A 234 -14.63 5.90 13.04
CA ASP A 234 -15.41 5.78 11.81
C ASP A 234 -14.53 5.28 10.67
N MET A 235 -15.04 4.27 9.96
CA MET A 235 -14.33 3.61 8.88
C MET A 235 -15.24 3.40 7.66
N ASP A 236 -14.63 3.42 6.47
CA ASP A 236 -15.25 3.00 5.22
C ASP A 236 -14.41 1.91 4.58
N ASN A 237 -15.00 0.74 4.31
CA ASN A 237 -14.30 -0.45 3.81
C ASN A 237 -13.05 -0.83 4.65
N GLY A 238 -13.06 -0.54 5.95
CA GLY A 238 -11.96 -0.75 6.88
C GLY A 238 -10.92 0.39 6.93
N TYR A 239 -10.95 1.35 6.01
CA TYR A 239 -10.08 2.53 6.03
C TYR A 239 -10.60 3.56 7.02
N ILE A 240 -9.72 4.17 7.82
CA ILE A 240 -10.10 5.23 8.75
C ILE A 240 -10.57 6.45 7.97
N GLN A 241 -11.79 6.92 8.26
CA GLN A 241 -12.29 8.16 7.69
C GLN A 241 -11.60 9.37 8.29
N ILE A 242 -11.17 10.28 7.43
CA ILE A 242 -10.60 11.57 7.81
C ILE A 242 -11.45 12.70 7.24
N LYS A 243 -11.39 13.88 7.86
CA LYS A 243 -12.16 15.05 7.45
C LYS A 243 -11.91 15.48 6.01
N SER A 244 -10.66 15.35 5.54
CA SER A 244 -10.19 15.79 4.22
C SER A 244 -10.37 17.28 3.94
N GLY A 245 -9.90 17.76 2.79
CA GLY A 245 -10.09 19.14 2.32
C GLY A 245 -9.00 20.10 2.75
N THR A 246 -9.26 21.39 2.52
CA THR A 246 -8.28 22.49 2.71
C THR A 246 -8.67 23.48 3.83
N SER A 247 -9.71 23.20 4.59
CA SER A 247 -10.21 24.06 5.69
C SER A 247 -9.48 23.85 7.02
N GLY A 248 -8.39 23.08 7.03
CA GLY A 248 -7.62 22.68 8.22
C GLY A 248 -8.17 21.43 8.90
N LEU A 249 -7.36 20.81 9.74
CA LEU A 249 -7.65 19.57 10.43
C LEU A 249 -8.06 18.42 9.46
N ALA A 250 -7.44 18.41 8.27
CA ALA A 250 -7.81 17.51 7.19
C ALA A 250 -7.58 16.02 7.53
N THR A 251 -6.66 15.73 8.43
CA THR A 251 -6.31 14.38 8.86
C THR A 251 -7.02 13.92 10.13
N SER A 252 -7.92 14.76 10.68
CA SER A 252 -8.72 14.42 11.87
C SER A 252 -9.67 13.25 11.59
N THR A 253 -9.73 12.33 12.55
CA THR A 253 -10.68 11.22 12.58
C THR A 253 -11.99 11.63 13.29
N SER A 254 -12.86 10.67 13.57
CA SER A 254 -14.08 10.88 14.36
C SER A 254 -13.81 11.17 15.84
N ILE A 255 -12.60 10.96 16.34
CA ILE A 255 -12.20 11.27 17.72
C ILE A 255 -11.24 12.44 17.72
N GLU A 256 -11.57 13.46 18.50
CA GLU A 256 -10.74 14.67 18.67
C GLU A 256 -9.38 14.35 19.29
N GLY A 257 -8.31 14.82 18.65
CA GLY A 257 -6.92 14.52 19.04
C GLY A 257 -6.37 13.24 18.41
N VAL A 258 -7.18 12.53 17.61
CA VAL A 258 -6.75 11.36 16.84
C VAL A 258 -6.75 11.69 15.35
N PHE A 259 -5.61 11.48 14.71
CA PHE A 259 -5.36 11.77 13.30
C PHE A 259 -4.94 10.49 12.57
N ALA A 260 -5.18 10.41 11.26
CA ALA A 260 -4.73 9.29 10.44
C ALA A 260 -4.00 9.79 9.18
N ALA A 261 -2.95 9.09 8.78
CA ALA A 261 -2.09 9.50 7.67
C ALA A 261 -1.55 8.31 6.88
N GLY A 262 -1.57 8.42 5.56
CA GLY A 262 -1.10 7.41 4.61
C GLY A 262 -2.15 6.34 4.32
N ASP A 263 -1.70 5.18 3.90
CA ASP A 263 -2.54 4.11 3.35
C ASP A 263 -3.60 3.56 4.32
N VAL A 264 -3.49 3.85 5.61
CA VAL A 264 -4.52 3.52 6.61
C VAL A 264 -5.84 4.29 6.39
N SER A 265 -5.76 5.43 5.70
CA SER A 265 -6.90 6.31 5.34
C SER A 265 -6.98 6.60 3.84
N ASP A 266 -5.92 6.32 3.09
CA ASP A 266 -5.86 6.53 1.63
C ASP A 266 -6.09 5.20 0.89
N GLN A 267 -7.33 4.95 0.48
CA GLN A 267 -7.69 3.79 -0.33
C GLN A 267 -7.45 3.99 -1.84
N ILE A 268 -7.07 5.20 -2.28
CA ILE A 268 -7.00 5.60 -3.69
C ILE A 268 -5.57 5.64 -4.21
N TYR A 269 -4.72 6.48 -3.64
CA TYR A 269 -3.38 6.77 -4.18
C TYR A 269 -2.33 5.77 -3.71
N ARG A 270 -2.23 5.55 -2.40
CA ARG A 270 -1.31 4.58 -1.77
C ARG A 270 0.12 4.74 -2.27
N GLN A 271 0.63 5.96 -2.24
CA GLN A 271 1.99 6.29 -2.65
C GLN A 271 2.84 6.78 -1.47
N ALA A 272 4.14 6.50 -1.50
CA ALA A 272 5.07 6.93 -0.46
C ALA A 272 5.05 8.46 -0.28
N VAL A 273 5.02 9.20 -1.38
CA VAL A 273 5.00 10.68 -1.36
C VAL A 273 3.68 11.24 -0.82
N THR A 274 2.53 10.63 -1.15
CA THR A 274 1.23 11.05 -0.56
C THR A 274 1.20 10.73 0.93
N SER A 275 1.68 9.57 1.35
CA SER A 275 1.79 9.19 2.76
C SER A 275 2.70 10.15 3.54
N ALA A 276 3.81 10.59 2.95
CA ALA A 276 4.67 11.62 3.55
C ALA A 276 3.95 12.97 3.68
N GLY A 277 3.20 13.39 2.66
CA GLY A 277 2.37 14.59 2.66
C GLY A 277 1.28 14.55 3.74
N PHE A 278 0.51 13.46 3.82
CA PHE A 278 -0.47 13.25 4.88
C PHE A 278 0.19 13.24 6.27
N GLY A 279 1.36 12.64 6.40
CA GLY A 279 2.12 12.66 7.65
C GLY A 279 2.55 14.06 8.08
N CYS A 280 2.91 14.92 7.13
CA CYS A 280 3.16 16.34 7.40
C CYS A 280 1.88 17.03 7.91
N MET A 281 0.77 16.87 7.21
CA MET A 281 -0.53 17.45 7.58
C MET A 281 -0.98 17.00 8.96
N ALA A 282 -0.88 15.70 9.26
CA ALA A 282 -1.27 15.15 10.56
C ALA A 282 -0.45 15.73 11.73
N ALA A 283 0.82 15.99 11.52
CA ALA A 283 1.65 16.62 12.54
C ALA A 283 1.26 18.08 12.80
N LEU A 284 0.94 18.84 11.75
CA LEU A 284 0.46 20.22 11.85
C LEU A 284 -0.95 20.28 12.48
N ASP A 285 -1.81 19.33 12.14
CA ASP A 285 -3.14 19.21 12.76
C ASP A 285 -3.05 18.88 14.26
N ALA A 286 -2.12 17.97 14.64
CA ALA A 286 -1.85 17.63 16.03
C ALA A 286 -1.23 18.83 16.81
N GLU A 287 -0.31 19.58 16.19
CA GLU A 287 0.25 20.80 16.77
C GLU A 287 -0.84 21.81 17.09
N LYS A 288 -1.71 22.07 16.11
CA LYS A 288 -2.83 23.00 16.29
C LYS A 288 -3.75 22.55 17.42
N TYR A 289 -4.14 21.27 17.43
CA TYR A 289 -4.99 20.69 18.46
C TYR A 289 -4.40 20.80 19.87
N LEU A 290 -3.09 20.55 20.03
CA LEU A 290 -2.41 20.61 21.34
C LEU A 290 -2.13 22.04 21.81
N SER A 291 -2.28 23.04 20.92
CA SER A 291 -2.08 24.46 21.24
C SER A 291 -3.35 25.17 21.67
N GLU A 292 -4.51 24.57 21.42
CA GLU A 292 -5.84 25.07 21.84
C GLU A 292 -6.18 24.59 23.26
#